data_dd0d5f686d41419251e63bd6e3c3f18b
#
_entry.id   dd0d5f686d41419251e63bd6e3c3f18b
#
_cell.length_a   1.000
_cell.length_b   1.000
_cell.length_c   1.000
_cell.angle_alpha   90.00
_cell.angle_beta   90.00
_cell.angle_gamma   90.00
#
_symmetry.space_group_name_H-M   'P 1'
#
loop_
_entity.id
_entity.type
_entity.pdbx_description
1 polymer ?
#
loop_
_entity_poly.entity_id
_entity_poly.type
_entity_poly.pdbx_seq_one_letter_code
_entity_poly.pdbx_strand_id
1 'polypeptide(L)'
;IYDSQGTPIELRFTMFKTGVNTWQARVQAFYNDPNNPNQKIEIPNNQFSVRIGTQEITGEPSNFFNLQFDNMGRIIAAYTTGEERVNTGMLSLNLNLRVPTLAPTVENLPPQEMTVRLNLGEAGRVKTDDGVGITQFSSGFTTKPFRQDGYGLGYLEGLKVDDTGSITGVYSNGNNRILAQVALANFTNPGGLEKAGETNFVYSNNSGEPDISPAGTMGKGKIMAGALEMSNVDLAEQFTDMIVTQRGFQANSKTIQTSDQMLQELLTLKR
;
A
#
# COMPACT_ATOMS: atom_id res chain seq x y z
N ILE A 1 -3.37 -18.48 6.13
CA ILE A 1 -3.66 -17.05 6.28
C ILE A 1 -2.39 -16.33 6.72
N TYR A 2 -2.38 -15.01 6.61
CA TYR A 2 -1.23 -14.19 7.00
C TYR A 2 -1.68 -13.12 7.98
N ASP A 3 -0.83 -12.81 8.97
CA ASP A 3 -1.04 -11.69 9.87
C ASP A 3 -0.70 -10.34 9.21
N SER A 4 -0.81 -9.24 9.96
CA SER A 4 -0.50 -7.89 9.45
C SER A 4 0.99 -7.68 9.12
N GLN A 5 1.87 -8.58 9.58
CA GLN A 5 3.30 -8.60 9.29
C GLN A 5 3.67 -9.57 8.16
N GLY A 6 2.67 -10.28 7.60
CA GLY A 6 2.87 -11.29 6.57
C GLY A 6 3.36 -12.65 7.09
N THR A 7 3.27 -12.90 8.41
CA THR A 7 3.64 -14.18 9.01
C THR A 7 2.56 -15.20 8.71
N PRO A 8 2.90 -16.42 8.23
CA PRO A 8 1.91 -17.44 7.93
C PRO A 8 1.34 -18.06 9.20
N ILE A 9 0.01 -18.15 9.25
CA ILE A 9 -0.75 -18.84 10.28
C ILE A 9 -1.52 -19.97 9.61
N GLU A 10 -1.37 -21.21 10.13
CA GLU A 10 -2.11 -22.36 9.66
C GLU A 10 -3.41 -22.49 10.45
N LEU A 11 -4.53 -22.53 9.73
CA LEU A 11 -5.84 -22.88 10.30
C LEU A 11 -6.13 -24.34 9.98
N ARG A 12 -6.44 -25.12 11.02
CA ARG A 12 -6.81 -26.53 10.90
C ARG A 12 -8.25 -26.71 11.30
N PHE A 13 -9.06 -27.27 10.43
CA PHE A 13 -10.46 -27.61 10.66
C PHE A 13 -10.57 -29.13 10.80
N THR A 14 -11.05 -29.60 11.93
CA THR A 14 -11.33 -31.02 12.17
C THR A 14 -12.83 -31.18 12.31
N MET A 15 -13.45 -31.98 11.43
CA MET A 15 -14.88 -32.16 11.41
C MET A 15 -15.27 -33.52 11.97
N PHE A 16 -16.24 -33.53 12.87
CA PHE A 16 -16.80 -34.72 13.51
C PHE A 16 -18.30 -34.81 13.19
N LYS A 17 -18.76 -35.97 12.73
CA LYS A 17 -20.18 -36.23 12.51
C LYS A 17 -20.83 -36.48 13.85
N THR A 18 -21.77 -35.62 14.27
CA THR A 18 -22.48 -35.71 15.56
C THR A 18 -23.89 -36.27 15.43
N GLY A 19 -24.44 -36.29 14.22
CA GLY A 19 -25.80 -36.82 13.97
C GLY A 19 -26.09 -36.93 12.47
N VAL A 20 -27.36 -37.23 12.16
CA VAL A 20 -27.83 -37.23 10.77
C VAL A 20 -27.77 -35.79 10.26
N ASN A 21 -26.99 -35.57 9.19
CA ASN A 21 -26.80 -34.27 8.56
C ASN A 21 -26.25 -33.15 9.47
N THR A 22 -25.67 -33.54 10.63
CA THR A 22 -25.11 -32.60 11.58
C THR A 22 -23.64 -32.91 11.83
N TRP A 23 -22.82 -31.89 11.73
CA TRP A 23 -21.40 -31.95 11.95
C TRP A 23 -20.96 -30.91 12.97
N GLN A 24 -19.96 -31.25 13.76
CA GLN A 24 -19.25 -30.33 14.62
C GLN A 24 -17.86 -30.13 14.06
N ALA A 25 -17.43 -28.91 13.88
CA ALA A 25 -16.10 -28.56 13.45
C ALA A 25 -15.32 -27.94 14.61
N ARG A 26 -14.11 -28.41 14.81
CA ARG A 26 -13.11 -27.81 15.68
C ARG A 26 -12.14 -27.01 14.85
N VAL A 27 -11.88 -25.78 15.24
CA VAL A 27 -10.86 -24.91 14.61
C VAL A 27 -9.66 -24.83 15.53
N GLN A 28 -8.47 -24.99 14.96
CA GLN A 28 -7.19 -24.81 15.64
C GLN A 28 -6.35 -23.87 14.77
N ALA A 29 -5.60 -22.97 15.40
CA ALA A 29 -4.70 -22.07 14.72
C ALA A 29 -3.26 -22.33 15.20
N PHE A 30 -2.33 -22.36 14.27
CA PHE A 30 -0.91 -22.62 14.56
C PHE A 30 -0.06 -21.53 13.92
N TYR A 31 0.98 -21.09 14.61
CA TYR A 31 2.04 -20.23 14.08
C TYR A 31 3.39 -20.90 14.19
N ASN A 32 4.34 -20.48 13.38
CA ASN A 32 5.70 -21.03 13.46
C ASN A 32 6.44 -20.42 14.64
N ASP A 33 7.18 -21.26 15.40
CA ASP A 33 8.05 -20.79 16.47
C ASP A 33 9.16 -19.89 15.88
N PRO A 34 9.34 -18.65 16.37
CA PRO A 34 10.40 -17.75 15.91
C PRO A 34 11.80 -18.32 16.12
N ASN A 35 11.99 -19.12 17.19
CA ASN A 35 13.27 -19.72 17.52
C ASN A 35 13.53 -21.04 16.78
N ASN A 36 12.46 -21.70 16.31
CA ASN A 36 12.53 -22.96 15.58
C ASN A 36 11.45 -23.03 14.48
N PRO A 37 11.74 -22.56 13.25
CA PRO A 37 10.75 -22.46 12.16
C PRO A 37 10.09 -23.79 11.76
N ASN A 38 10.66 -24.92 12.15
CA ASN A 38 10.11 -26.26 11.90
C ASN A 38 9.08 -26.69 12.95
N GLN A 39 8.95 -25.95 14.05
CA GLN A 39 8.00 -26.24 15.12
C GLN A 39 6.82 -25.29 15.03
N LYS A 40 5.61 -25.86 15.06
CA LYS A 40 4.36 -25.11 15.09
C LYS A 40 3.81 -25.05 16.51
N ILE A 41 3.46 -23.87 16.95
CA ILE A 41 2.86 -23.63 18.26
C ILE A 41 1.37 -23.39 18.07
N GLU A 42 0.53 -24.11 18.82
CA GLU A 42 -0.93 -23.92 18.80
C GLU A 42 -1.28 -22.64 19.59
N ILE A 43 -2.15 -21.82 19.01
CA ILE A 43 -2.72 -20.65 19.71
C ILE A 43 -3.70 -21.18 20.76
N PRO A 44 -3.56 -20.83 22.04
CA PRO A 44 -4.44 -21.33 23.11
C PRO A 44 -5.89 -20.91 22.91
N ASN A 45 -6.84 -21.72 23.33
CA ASN A 45 -8.26 -21.49 23.17
C ASN A 45 -8.77 -20.17 23.80
N ASN A 46 -8.09 -19.65 24.83
CA ASN A 46 -8.41 -18.36 25.45
C ASN A 46 -7.99 -17.13 24.61
N GLN A 47 -7.19 -17.35 23.60
CA GLN A 47 -6.74 -16.32 22.62
C GLN A 47 -7.40 -16.48 21.25
N PHE A 48 -8.38 -17.36 21.17
CA PHE A 48 -9.05 -17.69 19.92
C PHE A 48 -10.55 -17.83 20.15
N SER A 49 -11.35 -17.16 19.31
CA SER A 49 -12.80 -17.30 19.36
C SER A 49 -13.39 -17.43 17.96
N VAL A 50 -14.45 -18.23 17.86
CA VAL A 50 -15.19 -18.50 16.63
C VAL A 50 -16.59 -17.90 16.78
N ARG A 51 -17.00 -17.11 15.79
CA ARG A 51 -18.36 -16.53 15.71
C ARG A 51 -18.98 -16.86 14.37
N ILE A 52 -20.30 -17.02 14.35
CA ILE A 52 -21.05 -17.18 13.11
C ILE A 52 -21.94 -15.96 12.88
N GLY A 53 -21.78 -15.35 11.70
CA GLY A 53 -22.48 -14.11 11.38
C GLY A 53 -21.95 -12.90 12.15
N THR A 54 -22.86 -11.99 12.49
CA THR A 54 -22.57 -10.73 13.20
C THR A 54 -22.99 -10.76 14.67
N GLN A 55 -23.38 -11.94 15.18
CA GLN A 55 -23.89 -12.05 16.56
C GLN A 55 -22.77 -11.80 17.59
N GLU A 56 -23.11 -11.09 18.67
CA GLU A 56 -22.22 -10.92 19.82
C GLU A 56 -22.17 -12.21 20.64
N ILE A 57 -20.98 -12.58 21.11
CA ILE A 57 -20.81 -13.76 21.97
C ILE A 57 -21.39 -13.43 23.36
N THR A 58 -22.34 -14.20 23.80
CA THR A 58 -22.87 -14.17 25.19
C THR A 58 -22.27 -15.28 26.07
N GLY A 59 -21.40 -16.13 25.51
CA GLY A 59 -20.82 -17.29 26.18
C GLY A 59 -19.27 -17.30 26.19
N GLU A 60 -18.72 -18.35 26.81
CA GLU A 60 -17.27 -18.61 26.81
C GLU A 60 -16.71 -18.73 25.37
N PRO A 61 -15.50 -18.25 25.10
CA PRO A 61 -14.88 -18.37 23.78
C PRO A 61 -14.79 -19.86 23.39
N SER A 62 -15.41 -20.21 22.28
CA SER A 62 -15.46 -21.58 21.78
C SER A 62 -14.67 -21.68 20.47
N ASN A 63 -13.86 -22.72 20.36
CA ASN A 63 -13.20 -23.11 19.11
C ASN A 63 -14.00 -24.15 18.30
N PHE A 64 -15.24 -24.41 18.71
CA PHE A 64 -16.15 -25.34 18.06
C PHE A 64 -17.33 -24.59 17.43
N PHE A 65 -17.77 -25.08 16.27
CA PHE A 65 -19.03 -24.67 15.66
C PHE A 65 -19.73 -25.86 15.03
N ASN A 66 -21.04 -25.76 14.88
CA ASN A 66 -21.86 -26.82 14.32
C ASN A 66 -22.38 -26.41 12.95
N LEU A 67 -22.42 -27.38 12.03
CA LEU A 67 -22.98 -27.25 10.69
C LEU A 67 -24.12 -28.22 10.54
N GLN A 68 -25.23 -27.76 9.98
CA GLN A 68 -26.40 -28.59 9.67
C GLN A 68 -26.65 -28.55 8.16
N PHE A 69 -26.89 -29.73 7.58
CA PHE A 69 -27.15 -29.92 6.17
C PHE A 69 -28.56 -30.44 5.95
N ASP A 70 -29.13 -30.27 4.77
CA ASP A 70 -30.35 -30.90 4.35
C ASP A 70 -30.06 -32.29 3.72
N ASN A 71 -31.14 -32.98 3.33
CA ASN A 71 -31.05 -34.29 2.68
C ASN A 71 -30.45 -34.23 1.25
N MET A 72 -30.29 -33.03 0.69
CA MET A 72 -29.61 -32.78 -0.60
C MET A 72 -28.15 -32.39 -0.44
N GLY A 73 -27.64 -32.41 0.81
CA GLY A 73 -26.25 -32.03 1.11
C GLY A 73 -25.98 -30.55 1.13
N ARG A 74 -27.00 -29.69 1.16
CA ARG A 74 -26.86 -28.24 1.23
C ARG A 74 -26.75 -27.81 2.69
N ILE A 75 -25.88 -26.83 2.98
CA ILE A 75 -25.79 -26.23 4.30
C ILE A 75 -27.08 -25.42 4.57
N ILE A 76 -27.74 -25.66 5.69
CA ILE A 76 -28.95 -24.95 6.06
C ILE A 76 -28.80 -24.11 7.32
N ALA A 77 -27.85 -24.43 8.18
CA ALA A 77 -27.58 -23.65 9.39
C ALA A 77 -26.14 -23.83 9.85
N ALA A 78 -25.63 -22.79 10.51
CA ALA A 78 -24.42 -22.84 11.28
C ALA A 78 -24.64 -22.15 12.62
N TYR A 79 -24.05 -22.69 13.71
CA TYR A 79 -24.19 -22.13 15.06
C TYR A 79 -23.01 -22.54 15.94
N THR A 80 -22.69 -21.72 16.94
CA THR A 80 -21.76 -22.06 18.02
C THR A 80 -22.54 -22.57 19.24
N THR A 81 -21.85 -23.22 20.15
CA THR A 81 -22.51 -23.77 21.35
C THR A 81 -22.99 -22.62 22.23
N GLY A 82 -24.30 -22.57 22.49
CA GLY A 82 -24.93 -21.51 23.28
C GLY A 82 -25.47 -20.31 22.50
N GLU A 83 -25.26 -20.25 21.19
CA GLU A 83 -25.76 -19.19 20.32
C GLU A 83 -26.97 -19.63 19.48
N GLU A 84 -27.70 -18.64 19.00
CA GLU A 84 -28.84 -18.85 18.13
C GLU A 84 -28.41 -19.35 16.75
N ARG A 85 -29.20 -20.24 16.14
CA ARG A 85 -28.87 -20.78 14.81
C ARG A 85 -29.00 -19.73 13.73
N VAL A 86 -27.93 -19.49 12.98
CA VAL A 86 -27.98 -18.70 11.75
C VAL A 86 -28.43 -19.61 10.61
N ASN A 87 -29.63 -19.40 10.10
CA ASN A 87 -30.25 -20.25 9.08
C ASN A 87 -30.71 -19.47 7.83
N THR A 88 -30.38 -18.23 7.72
CA THR A 88 -30.73 -17.36 6.59
C THR A 88 -29.54 -16.56 6.08
N GLY A 89 -29.51 -16.32 4.78
CA GLY A 89 -28.48 -15.52 4.13
C GLY A 89 -27.10 -16.18 4.05
N MET A 90 -26.08 -15.35 3.97
CA MET A 90 -24.68 -15.80 3.90
C MET A 90 -24.17 -16.26 5.26
N LEU A 91 -23.75 -17.51 5.33
CA LEU A 91 -23.12 -18.08 6.52
C LEU A 91 -21.63 -17.73 6.51
N SER A 92 -21.22 -16.83 7.39
CA SER A 92 -19.82 -16.45 7.55
C SER A 92 -19.29 -16.88 8.92
N LEU A 93 -18.12 -17.48 8.92
CA LEU A 93 -17.36 -17.83 10.11
C LEU A 93 -16.35 -16.73 10.36
N ASN A 94 -16.49 -16.02 11.47
CA ASN A 94 -15.55 -14.99 11.89
C ASN A 94 -14.65 -15.57 12.98
N LEU A 95 -13.36 -15.63 12.69
CA LEU A 95 -12.34 -16.13 13.62
C LEU A 95 -11.58 -14.92 14.17
N ASN A 96 -11.67 -14.69 15.46
CA ASN A 96 -10.86 -13.68 16.14
C ASN A 96 -9.68 -14.37 16.80
N LEU A 97 -8.47 -14.04 16.34
CA LEU A 97 -7.22 -14.59 16.86
C LEU A 97 -6.41 -13.48 17.52
N ARG A 98 -5.87 -13.79 18.69
CA ARG A 98 -4.83 -12.99 19.33
C ARG A 98 -3.50 -13.67 19.10
N VAL A 99 -2.77 -13.20 18.10
CA VAL A 99 -1.47 -13.75 17.74
C VAL A 99 -0.40 -13.07 18.60
N PRO A 100 0.47 -13.82 19.28
CA PRO A 100 1.61 -13.22 19.98
C PRO A 100 2.49 -12.46 18.98
N THR A 101 2.87 -11.24 19.32
CA THR A 101 3.74 -10.44 18.45
C THR A 101 5.15 -11.03 18.52
N LEU A 102 5.61 -11.59 17.40
CA LEU A 102 6.87 -12.33 17.27
C LEU A 102 8.05 -11.40 16.93
N ALA A 103 8.18 -10.25 17.59
CA ALA A 103 9.37 -9.42 17.43
C ALA A 103 10.50 -9.90 18.37
N PRO A 104 11.60 -10.44 17.85
CA PRO A 104 12.67 -11.02 18.69
C PRO A 104 13.44 -10.01 19.55
N THR A 105 13.15 -8.72 19.41
CA THR A 105 13.91 -7.64 20.07
C THR A 105 13.13 -6.82 21.10
N VAL A 106 11.82 -7.04 21.23
CA VAL A 106 10.99 -6.26 22.16
C VAL A 106 10.13 -7.20 23.01
N GLU A 107 10.53 -7.40 24.26
CA GLU A 107 9.70 -8.09 25.25
C GLU A 107 8.45 -7.25 25.56
N ASN A 108 7.27 -7.90 25.61
CA ASN A 108 5.97 -7.32 25.99
C ASN A 108 5.26 -6.43 24.94
N LEU A 109 5.38 -6.72 23.65
CA LEU A 109 4.42 -6.16 22.70
C LEU A 109 3.02 -6.78 22.93
N PRO A 110 1.94 -5.96 22.87
CA PRO A 110 0.59 -6.49 22.98
C PRO A 110 0.31 -7.48 21.83
N PRO A 111 -0.45 -8.56 22.10
CA PRO A 111 -0.83 -9.51 21.05
C PRO A 111 -1.61 -8.80 19.96
N GLN A 112 -1.34 -9.14 18.71
CA GLN A 112 -2.10 -8.62 17.58
C GLN A 112 -3.47 -9.29 17.52
N GLU A 113 -4.52 -8.49 17.42
CA GLU A 113 -5.86 -8.98 17.15
C GLU A 113 -6.08 -9.06 15.64
N MET A 114 -6.41 -10.24 15.16
CA MET A 114 -6.71 -10.50 13.77
C MET A 114 -8.08 -11.14 13.64
N THR A 115 -8.91 -10.59 12.74
CA THR A 115 -10.20 -11.17 12.39
C THR A 115 -10.14 -11.77 11.01
N VAL A 116 -10.39 -13.07 10.90
CA VAL A 116 -10.48 -13.80 9.63
C VAL A 116 -11.92 -14.14 9.36
N ARG A 117 -12.42 -13.76 8.20
CA ARG A 117 -13.77 -14.09 7.76
C ARG A 117 -13.72 -15.20 6.71
N LEU A 118 -14.33 -16.34 7.03
CA LEU A 118 -14.51 -17.45 6.09
C LEU A 118 -15.96 -17.50 5.64
N ASN A 119 -16.19 -17.48 4.35
CA ASN A 119 -17.52 -17.65 3.79
C ASN A 119 -17.81 -19.15 3.62
N LEU A 120 -18.85 -19.64 4.31
CA LEU A 120 -19.28 -21.04 4.28
C LEU A 120 -20.34 -21.32 3.20
N GLY A 121 -20.88 -20.27 2.59
CA GLY A 121 -21.96 -20.36 1.59
C GLY A 121 -23.27 -19.74 2.07
N GLU A 122 -24.29 -19.79 1.22
CA GLU A 122 -25.62 -19.28 1.51
C GLU A 122 -26.53 -20.45 1.99
N ALA A 123 -27.28 -20.20 3.07
CA ALA A 123 -28.18 -21.17 3.65
C ALA A 123 -29.21 -21.67 2.61
N GLY A 124 -29.31 -22.97 2.45
CA GLY A 124 -30.27 -23.62 1.54
C GLY A 124 -29.86 -23.63 0.05
N ARG A 125 -28.71 -23.09 -0.32
CA ARG A 125 -28.20 -23.11 -1.71
C ARG A 125 -27.02 -24.06 -1.88
N VAL A 126 -26.94 -24.73 -3.03
CA VAL A 126 -25.82 -25.61 -3.38
C VAL A 126 -24.61 -24.81 -3.90
N LYS A 127 -24.88 -23.68 -4.52
CA LYS A 127 -23.87 -22.84 -5.14
C LYS A 127 -24.31 -21.38 -5.07
N THR A 128 -23.47 -20.51 -4.59
CA THR A 128 -23.63 -19.06 -4.74
C THR A 128 -23.12 -18.63 -6.12
N ASP A 129 -23.49 -17.44 -6.59
CA ASP A 129 -23.00 -16.88 -7.85
C ASP A 129 -21.44 -16.85 -7.89
N ASP A 130 -20.83 -16.74 -6.72
CA ASP A 130 -19.37 -16.77 -6.55
C ASP A 130 -18.76 -18.19 -6.47
N GLY A 131 -19.60 -19.24 -6.55
CA GLY A 131 -19.14 -20.62 -6.47
C GLY A 131 -18.70 -21.10 -5.10
N VAL A 132 -18.97 -20.33 -4.04
CA VAL A 132 -18.56 -20.59 -2.64
C VAL A 132 -19.66 -21.34 -1.91
N GLY A 133 -19.32 -22.42 -1.23
CA GLY A 133 -20.25 -23.14 -0.36
C GLY A 133 -19.69 -24.47 0.11
N ILE A 134 -20.07 -24.86 1.32
CA ILE A 134 -19.79 -26.18 1.88
C ILE A 134 -20.96 -27.09 1.58
N THR A 135 -20.67 -28.27 1.04
CA THR A 135 -21.65 -29.28 0.73
C THR A 135 -21.28 -30.62 1.34
N GLN A 136 -22.30 -31.42 1.69
CA GLN A 136 -22.12 -32.77 2.22
C GLN A 136 -22.50 -33.78 1.15
N PHE A 137 -21.56 -34.64 0.76
CA PHE A 137 -21.80 -35.80 -0.12
C PHE A 137 -21.12 -37.06 0.41
N SER A 138 -21.60 -38.22 0.00
CA SER A 138 -20.97 -39.52 0.33
C SER A 138 -19.74 -39.81 -0.56
N SER A 139 -18.82 -38.88 -0.66
CA SER A 139 -17.60 -38.99 -1.46
C SER A 139 -16.38 -38.51 -0.68
N GLY A 140 -15.19 -38.71 -1.26
CA GLY A 140 -13.96 -38.21 -0.68
C GLY A 140 -13.97 -36.69 -0.46
N PHE A 141 -13.32 -36.27 0.60
CA PHE A 141 -13.25 -34.88 1.02
C PHE A 141 -12.26 -34.08 0.15
N THR A 142 -12.69 -32.93 -0.34
CA THR A 142 -11.81 -31.97 -1.00
C THR A 142 -12.12 -30.55 -0.53
N THR A 143 -11.08 -29.76 -0.24
CA THR A 143 -11.22 -28.34 0.11
C THR A 143 -10.27 -27.54 -0.79
N LYS A 144 -10.82 -26.55 -1.48
CA LYS A 144 -10.03 -25.58 -2.22
C LYS A 144 -10.47 -24.17 -1.83
N PRO A 145 -9.56 -23.30 -1.39
CA PRO A 145 -9.89 -21.89 -1.21
C PRO A 145 -10.17 -21.28 -2.59
N PHE A 146 -11.26 -20.54 -2.72
CA PHE A 146 -11.67 -19.92 -3.98
C PHE A 146 -11.10 -18.52 -4.14
N ARG A 147 -11.06 -17.76 -3.05
CA ARG A 147 -10.53 -16.39 -2.98
C ARG A 147 -9.78 -16.18 -1.69
N GLN A 148 -8.68 -15.47 -1.79
CA GLN A 148 -7.85 -15.09 -0.65
C GLN A 148 -7.41 -13.64 -0.86
N ASP A 149 -7.53 -12.81 0.18
CA ASP A 149 -7.13 -11.40 0.22
C ASP A 149 -5.85 -11.15 1.02
N GLY A 150 -5.37 -12.17 1.75
CA GLY A 150 -4.12 -12.11 2.49
C GLY A 150 -2.90 -12.38 1.61
N TYR A 151 -1.79 -11.72 1.92
CA TYR A 151 -0.53 -11.84 1.21
C TYR A 151 0.61 -12.16 2.18
N GLY A 152 1.56 -12.98 1.73
CA GLY A 152 2.80 -13.20 2.45
C GLY A 152 3.69 -11.95 2.46
N LEU A 153 4.72 -11.98 3.30
CA LEU A 153 5.74 -10.94 3.34
C LEU A 153 6.36 -10.73 1.96
N GLY A 154 6.41 -9.49 1.50
CA GLY A 154 7.00 -9.09 0.23
C GLY A 154 8.09 -8.04 0.43
N TYR A 155 9.20 -8.18 -0.30
CA TYR A 155 10.25 -7.17 -0.39
C TYR A 155 10.04 -6.29 -1.61
N LEU A 156 10.37 -5.00 -1.50
CA LEU A 156 10.30 -4.08 -2.62
C LEU A 156 11.35 -4.46 -3.68
N GLU A 157 10.91 -4.85 -4.86
CA GLU A 157 11.79 -5.20 -6.00
C GLU A 157 12.05 -4.03 -6.93
N GLY A 158 11.07 -3.14 -7.08
CA GLY A 158 11.20 -2.01 -7.98
C GLY A 158 10.12 -0.96 -7.81
N LEU A 159 10.34 0.18 -8.46
CA LEU A 159 9.41 1.30 -8.51
C LEU A 159 8.98 1.53 -9.96
N LYS A 160 7.69 1.78 -10.16
CA LYS A 160 7.13 2.23 -11.44
C LYS A 160 6.45 3.58 -11.23
N VAL A 161 6.68 4.50 -12.16
CA VAL A 161 6.00 5.80 -12.18
C VAL A 161 5.14 5.86 -13.43
N ASP A 162 3.88 6.23 -13.28
CA ASP A 162 2.96 6.40 -14.40
C ASP A 162 2.90 7.87 -14.89
N ASP A 163 2.14 8.11 -15.93
CA ASP A 163 1.99 9.44 -16.55
C ASP A 163 1.21 10.44 -15.65
N THR A 164 0.53 9.96 -14.63
CA THR A 164 -0.14 10.79 -13.60
C THR A 164 0.78 11.12 -12.43
N GLY A 165 2.02 10.61 -12.45
CA GLY A 165 3.00 10.78 -11.38
C GLY A 165 2.78 9.88 -10.18
N SER A 166 1.95 8.86 -10.30
CA SER A 166 1.74 7.87 -9.24
C SER A 166 2.94 6.91 -9.19
N ILE A 167 3.56 6.80 -8.02
CA ILE A 167 4.71 5.93 -7.76
C ILE A 167 4.20 4.65 -7.15
N THR A 168 4.29 3.57 -7.91
CA THR A 168 3.85 2.23 -7.52
C THR A 168 5.05 1.36 -7.19
N GLY A 169 5.07 0.81 -5.97
CA GLY A 169 6.04 -0.20 -5.55
C GLY A 169 5.60 -1.58 -6.05
N VAL A 170 6.52 -2.30 -6.68
CA VAL A 170 6.37 -3.70 -7.08
C VAL A 170 7.07 -4.56 -6.04
N TYR A 171 6.32 -5.51 -5.44
CA TYR A 171 6.82 -6.36 -4.37
C TYR A 171 6.98 -7.81 -4.84
N SER A 172 7.92 -8.54 -4.21
CA SER A 172 8.25 -9.94 -4.51
C SER A 172 7.09 -10.92 -4.32
N ASN A 173 6.07 -10.54 -3.56
CA ASN A 173 4.83 -11.31 -3.38
C ASN A 173 3.79 -11.08 -4.51
N GLY A 174 4.17 -10.38 -5.58
CA GLY A 174 3.30 -10.06 -6.72
C GLY A 174 2.34 -8.88 -6.48
N ASN A 175 2.39 -8.26 -5.31
CA ASN A 175 1.58 -7.09 -5.01
C ASN A 175 2.18 -5.82 -5.57
N ASN A 176 1.29 -4.94 -6.05
CA ASN A 176 1.62 -3.58 -6.43
C ASN A 176 0.90 -2.62 -5.49
N ARG A 177 1.65 -1.72 -4.86
CA ARG A 177 1.08 -0.75 -3.93
C ARG A 177 1.51 0.66 -4.31
N ILE A 178 0.56 1.58 -4.36
CA ILE A 178 0.84 3.00 -4.54
C ILE A 178 1.50 3.51 -3.25
N LEU A 179 2.71 4.04 -3.39
CA LEU A 179 3.52 4.54 -2.28
C LEU A 179 3.41 6.05 -2.14
N ALA A 180 3.40 6.77 -3.27
CA ALA A 180 3.37 8.22 -3.31
C ALA A 180 2.84 8.71 -4.66
N GLN A 181 2.58 10.00 -4.76
CA GLN A 181 2.23 10.67 -6.00
C GLN A 181 2.98 11.99 -6.11
N VAL A 182 3.54 12.26 -7.29
CA VAL A 182 4.21 13.54 -7.59
C VAL A 182 3.14 14.59 -7.87
N ALA A 183 3.19 15.70 -7.14
CA ALA A 183 2.33 16.84 -7.37
C ALA A 183 3.00 17.86 -8.31
N LEU A 184 2.22 18.44 -9.22
CA LEU A 184 2.63 19.54 -10.10
C LEU A 184 2.02 20.84 -9.63
N ALA A 185 2.84 21.89 -9.57
CA ALA A 185 2.40 23.24 -9.29
C ALA A 185 2.27 24.03 -10.61
N ASN A 186 1.14 24.70 -10.80
CA ASN A 186 0.94 25.65 -11.86
C ASN A 186 0.77 27.06 -11.29
N PHE A 187 1.26 28.07 -11.99
CA PHE A 187 1.20 29.47 -11.56
C PHE A 187 0.50 30.30 -12.64
N THR A 188 -0.24 31.31 -12.20
CA THR A 188 -0.94 32.24 -13.10
C THR A 188 0.07 33.00 -13.97
N ASN A 189 1.22 33.38 -13.40
CA ASN A 189 2.32 34.02 -14.11
C ASN A 189 3.66 33.36 -13.75
N PRO A 190 4.10 32.32 -14.50
CA PRO A 190 5.38 31.65 -14.24
C PRO A 190 6.60 32.56 -14.31
N GLY A 191 6.56 33.61 -15.14
CA GLY A 191 7.64 34.59 -15.26
C GLY A 191 7.85 35.46 -14.01
N GLY A 192 6.86 35.51 -13.12
CA GLY A 192 6.94 36.23 -11.85
C GLY A 192 7.61 35.46 -10.70
N LEU A 193 8.01 34.22 -10.93
CA LEU A 193 8.71 33.43 -9.91
C LEU A 193 10.12 33.94 -9.63
N GLU A 194 10.49 33.97 -8.34
CA GLU A 194 11.84 34.33 -7.91
C GLU A 194 12.77 33.11 -7.90
N LYS A 195 13.99 33.27 -8.37
CA LYS A 195 15.02 32.21 -8.34
C LYS A 195 15.61 32.09 -6.95
N ALA A 196 15.50 30.91 -6.33
CA ALA A 196 16.06 30.62 -5.00
C ALA A 196 17.45 29.96 -5.04
N GLY A 197 18.00 29.70 -6.24
CA GLY A 197 19.24 28.94 -6.45
C GLY A 197 18.98 27.47 -6.70
N GLU A 198 20.00 26.74 -7.18
CA GLU A 198 19.94 25.29 -7.47
C GLU A 198 18.76 24.86 -8.36
N THR A 199 18.36 25.69 -9.33
CA THR A 199 17.17 25.51 -10.19
C THR A 199 15.82 25.56 -9.44
N ASN A 200 15.81 25.97 -8.18
CA ASN A 200 14.58 26.13 -7.42
C ASN A 200 13.98 27.53 -7.62
N PHE A 201 12.65 27.58 -7.52
CA PHE A 201 11.86 28.81 -7.63
C PHE A 201 10.96 28.97 -6.40
N VAL A 202 10.76 30.22 -5.99
CA VAL A 202 9.85 30.60 -4.92
C VAL A 202 8.73 31.47 -5.51
N TYR A 203 7.52 31.29 -5.02
CA TYR A 203 6.41 32.14 -5.42
C TYR A 203 6.59 33.58 -4.94
N SER A 204 6.13 34.52 -5.73
CA SER A 204 6.11 35.94 -5.40
C SER A 204 4.71 36.51 -5.57
N ASN A 205 4.49 37.73 -5.13
CA ASN A 205 3.23 38.44 -5.33
C ASN A 205 2.86 38.58 -6.82
N ASN A 206 3.85 38.55 -7.73
CA ASN A 206 3.65 38.66 -9.18
C ASN A 206 3.38 37.30 -9.83
N SER A 207 3.77 36.18 -9.22
CA SER A 207 3.50 34.85 -9.77
C SER A 207 2.09 34.34 -9.45
N GLY A 208 1.50 34.85 -8.37
CA GLY A 208 0.28 34.32 -7.78
C GLY A 208 0.53 33.08 -6.93
N GLU A 209 -0.51 32.60 -6.27
CA GLU A 209 -0.44 31.37 -5.45
C GLU A 209 -0.32 30.11 -6.34
N PRO A 210 0.41 29.09 -5.88
CA PRO A 210 0.55 27.83 -6.60
C PRO A 210 -0.75 27.03 -6.61
N ASP A 211 -1.22 26.61 -7.78
CA ASP A 211 -2.25 25.59 -7.93
C ASP A 211 -1.58 24.21 -7.96
N ILE A 212 -1.69 23.48 -6.85
CA ILE A 212 -1.04 22.15 -6.67
C ILE A 212 -2.07 21.06 -6.92
N SER A 213 -1.80 20.20 -7.92
CA SER A 213 -2.62 19.02 -8.20
C SER A 213 -1.82 17.93 -8.91
N PRO A 214 -2.37 16.70 -9.04
CA PRO A 214 -1.73 15.64 -9.81
C PRO A 214 -1.53 15.98 -11.27
N ALA A 215 -0.56 15.35 -11.93
CA ALA A 215 -0.33 15.47 -13.35
C ALA A 215 -1.58 15.04 -14.18
N GLY A 216 -1.79 15.66 -15.33
CA GLY A 216 -2.92 15.38 -16.21
C GLY A 216 -4.27 15.92 -15.76
N THR A 217 -4.32 16.67 -14.64
CA THR A 217 -5.54 17.32 -14.15
C THR A 217 -5.47 18.85 -14.30
N MET A 218 -6.60 19.52 -14.40
CA MET A 218 -6.70 21.00 -14.46
C MET A 218 -5.75 21.67 -15.49
N GLY A 219 -5.58 21.05 -16.66
CA GLY A 219 -4.71 21.59 -17.72
C GLY A 219 -3.19 21.38 -17.48
N LYS A 220 -2.79 20.65 -16.45
CA LYS A 220 -1.40 20.30 -16.20
C LYS A 220 -0.92 19.21 -17.15
N GLY A 221 0.37 19.24 -17.50
CA GLY A 221 1.01 18.24 -18.35
C GLY A 221 1.10 16.86 -17.68
N LYS A 222 1.50 15.87 -18.47
CA LYS A 222 1.78 14.51 -18.02
C LYS A 222 3.26 14.36 -17.65
N ILE A 223 3.54 13.42 -16.75
CA ILE A 223 4.90 13.07 -16.36
C ILE A 223 5.43 11.97 -17.28
N MET A 224 6.63 12.13 -17.80
CA MET A 224 7.36 11.08 -18.51
C MET A 224 8.36 10.43 -17.55
N ALA A 225 8.05 9.21 -17.15
CA ALA A 225 8.96 8.43 -16.31
C ALA A 225 10.16 7.90 -17.09
N GLY A 226 11.32 7.78 -16.42
CA GLY A 226 12.53 7.22 -17.02
C GLY A 226 13.20 8.12 -18.06
N ALA A 227 12.85 9.40 -18.13
CA ALA A 227 13.43 10.39 -19.04
C ALA A 227 14.07 11.53 -18.24
N LEU A 228 15.09 12.13 -18.80
CA LEU A 228 15.69 13.35 -18.30
C LEU A 228 15.37 14.50 -19.27
N GLU A 229 14.99 15.64 -18.72
CA GLU A 229 14.77 16.84 -19.51
C GLU A 229 16.10 17.35 -20.04
N MET A 230 16.16 17.59 -21.34
CA MET A 230 17.35 18.15 -21.97
C MET A 230 17.36 19.67 -21.82
N SER A 231 18.56 20.27 -21.81
CA SER A 231 18.71 21.71 -21.81
C SER A 231 18.19 22.31 -23.14
N ASN A 232 17.41 23.37 -23.03
CA ASN A 232 16.95 24.17 -24.17
C ASN A 232 17.81 25.42 -24.42
N VAL A 233 18.98 25.50 -23.76
CA VAL A 233 19.92 26.63 -23.92
C VAL A 233 20.68 26.49 -25.23
N ASP A 234 20.62 27.52 -26.09
CA ASP A 234 21.43 27.62 -27.30
C ASP A 234 22.85 28.08 -26.90
N LEU A 235 23.81 27.18 -27.03
CA LEU A 235 25.22 27.47 -26.73
C LEU A 235 25.80 28.55 -27.62
N ALA A 236 25.39 28.61 -28.89
CA ALA A 236 25.91 29.61 -29.84
C ALA A 236 25.50 31.03 -29.46
N GLU A 237 24.24 31.19 -29.02
CA GLU A 237 23.74 32.45 -28.49
C GLU A 237 24.48 32.87 -27.22
N GLN A 238 24.65 31.94 -26.28
CA GLN A 238 25.36 32.21 -25.02
C GLN A 238 26.85 32.57 -25.24
N PHE A 239 27.53 31.91 -26.20
CA PHE A 239 28.89 32.30 -26.57
C PHE A 239 28.94 33.66 -27.25
N THR A 240 27.95 34.01 -28.07
CA THR A 240 27.90 35.33 -28.70
C THR A 240 27.71 36.42 -27.64
N ASP A 241 26.80 36.23 -26.69
CA ASP A 241 26.59 37.17 -25.59
C ASP A 241 27.84 37.31 -24.71
N MET A 242 28.55 36.22 -24.46
CA MET A 242 29.80 36.23 -23.74
C MET A 242 30.86 37.08 -24.48
N ILE A 243 31.01 36.90 -25.79
CA ILE A 243 31.94 37.67 -26.62
C ILE A 243 31.56 39.16 -26.63
N VAL A 244 30.28 39.49 -26.76
CA VAL A 244 29.81 40.89 -26.72
C VAL A 244 30.09 41.51 -25.35
N THR A 245 29.81 40.83 -24.26
CA THR A 245 30.07 41.30 -22.90
C THR A 245 31.57 41.48 -22.66
N GLN A 246 32.41 40.53 -23.13
CA GLN A 246 33.87 40.60 -23.03
C GLN A 246 34.43 41.77 -23.81
N ARG A 247 33.93 42.02 -25.04
CA ARG A 247 34.34 43.19 -25.84
C ARG A 247 33.91 44.50 -25.20
N GLY A 248 32.70 44.54 -24.61
CA GLY A 248 32.21 45.70 -23.83
C GLY A 248 33.13 46.03 -22.65
N PHE A 249 33.53 45.00 -21.90
CA PHE A 249 34.47 45.17 -20.80
C PHE A 249 35.82 45.70 -21.26
N GLN A 250 36.35 45.12 -22.37
CA GLN A 250 37.64 45.59 -22.97
C GLN A 250 37.55 47.04 -23.44
N ALA A 251 36.43 47.44 -24.08
CA ALA A 251 36.19 48.82 -24.53
C ALA A 251 36.18 49.80 -23.33
N ASN A 252 35.46 49.45 -22.28
CA ASN A 252 35.40 50.27 -21.08
C ASN A 252 36.78 50.39 -20.39
N SER A 253 37.54 49.31 -20.32
CA SER A 253 38.91 49.32 -19.79
C SER A 253 39.84 50.22 -20.63
N LYS A 254 39.69 50.19 -21.97
CA LYS A 254 40.46 51.05 -22.86
C LYS A 254 40.11 52.51 -22.67
N THR A 255 38.83 52.84 -22.45
CA THR A 255 38.39 54.22 -22.16
C THR A 255 39.03 54.74 -20.87
N ILE A 256 39.08 53.93 -19.81
CA ILE A 256 39.75 54.30 -18.55
C ILE A 256 41.24 54.55 -18.77
N GLN A 257 41.94 53.66 -19.49
CA GLN A 257 43.36 53.82 -19.80
C GLN A 257 43.64 55.09 -20.60
N THR A 258 42.76 55.43 -21.57
CA THR A 258 42.90 56.64 -22.37
C THR A 258 42.68 57.89 -21.51
N SER A 259 41.74 57.86 -20.60
CA SER A 259 41.48 58.95 -19.62
C SER A 259 42.69 59.14 -18.72
N ASP A 260 43.28 58.07 -18.20
CA ASP A 260 44.52 58.14 -17.39
C ASP A 260 45.67 58.73 -18.12
N GLN A 261 45.88 58.36 -19.43
CA GLN A 261 46.94 58.96 -20.27
C GLN A 261 46.71 60.42 -20.49
N MET A 262 45.46 60.86 -20.78
CA MET A 262 45.15 62.29 -20.91
C MET A 262 45.41 63.08 -19.61
N LEU A 263 45.09 62.53 -18.45
CA LEU A 263 45.38 63.14 -17.16
C LEU A 263 46.84 63.25 -16.88
N GLN A 264 47.64 62.24 -17.26
CA GLN A 264 49.09 62.25 -17.15
C GLN A 264 49.72 63.35 -18.05
N GLU A 265 49.25 63.47 -19.30
CA GLU A 265 49.69 64.53 -20.21
C GLU A 265 49.35 65.93 -19.68
N LEU A 266 48.17 66.14 -19.13
CA LEU A 266 47.79 67.39 -18.52
C LEU A 266 48.65 67.75 -17.32
N LEU A 267 49.04 66.77 -16.49
CA LEU A 267 49.98 67.00 -15.39
C LEU A 267 51.39 67.37 -15.84
N THR A 268 51.82 66.85 -17.02
CA THR A 268 53.16 67.26 -17.58
C THR A 268 53.17 68.65 -18.22
N LEU A 269 52.01 69.11 -18.76
CA LEU A 269 51.87 70.46 -19.30
C LEU A 269 51.79 71.54 -18.22
N LYS A 270 51.60 71.21 -16.95
CA LYS A 270 51.57 72.15 -15.85
C LYS A 270 52.97 72.44 -15.23
N ARG A 271 54.02 71.94 -15.78
CA ARG A 271 55.44 72.25 -15.38
C ARG A 271 56.05 73.38 -16.18
#